data_b5b5cf3a2a9510bd80a000131b9d174a
#
_entry.id   b5b5cf3a2a9510bd80a000131b9d174a
#
_cell.length_a   1.000
_cell.length_b   1.000
_cell.length_c   1.000
_cell.angle_alpha   90.00
_cell.angle_beta   90.00
_cell.angle_gamma   90.00
#
_symmetry.space_group_name_H-M   'P 1'
#
loop_
_entity.id
_entity.type
_entity.pdbx_description
1 polymer ?
#
loop_
_entity_poly.entity_id
_entity_poly.type
_entity_poly.pdbx_seq_one_letter_code
_entity_poly.pdbx_strand_id
1 'polypeptide(L)'
;RYYWEIFGEGIRREGFSRGDDSFSENKLLDFSYRVLSAIVMQKLFGYGLDASYGIAHSVRERSAPLAYDLMEPLRPYIDYCVFRWIEQNALLEDDVCVDRQFKRFLMDGIIRKVPYIGKQMEFKTAIDESIRSFRSAVKRKDITLYNPWTLKNSKWVG
;
A
#
# COMPACT_ATOMS: atom_id res chain seq x y z
N ARG A 1 -10.60 -9.29 9.34
CA ARG A 1 -11.96 -9.65 8.88
C ARG A 1 -12.83 -8.41 8.79
N TYR A 2 -13.10 -7.70 9.87
CA TYR A 2 -13.96 -6.50 9.91
C TYR A 2 -13.56 -5.39 8.91
N TYR A 3 -12.27 -5.17 8.68
CA TYR A 3 -11.78 -4.19 7.70
C TYR A 3 -12.28 -4.48 6.27
N TRP A 4 -12.25 -5.74 5.84
CA TRP A 4 -12.67 -6.13 4.51
C TRP A 4 -14.20 -6.19 4.35
N GLU A 5 -14.92 -6.41 5.43
CA GLU A 5 -16.39 -6.28 5.46
C GLU A 5 -16.77 -4.82 5.17
N ILE A 6 -16.17 -3.84 5.86
CA ILE A 6 -16.41 -2.41 5.59
C ILE A 6 -16.00 -2.02 4.17
N PHE A 7 -14.87 -2.53 3.69
CA PHE A 7 -14.43 -2.29 2.30
C PHE A 7 -15.48 -2.80 1.31
N GLY A 8 -15.96 -4.02 1.49
CA GLY A 8 -17.01 -4.65 0.66
C GLY A 8 -18.32 -3.87 0.67
N GLU A 9 -18.80 -3.47 1.85
CA GLU A 9 -19.98 -2.61 1.98
C GLU A 9 -19.82 -1.30 1.20
N GLY A 10 -18.69 -0.65 1.32
CA GLY A 10 -18.37 0.60 0.63
C GLY A 10 -18.38 0.48 -0.89
N ILE A 11 -17.91 -0.63 -1.44
CA ILE A 11 -17.95 -0.92 -2.90
C ILE A 11 -19.23 -1.63 -3.33
N ARG A 12 -20.18 -1.82 -2.43
CA ARG A 12 -21.46 -2.51 -2.67
C ARG A 12 -21.30 -3.97 -3.12
N ARG A 13 -20.38 -4.70 -2.47
CA ARG A 13 -20.13 -6.13 -2.67
C ARG A 13 -20.44 -6.87 -1.38
N GLU A 14 -21.64 -7.44 -1.32
CA GLU A 14 -22.06 -8.25 -0.17
C GLU A 14 -21.15 -9.48 -0.02
N GLY A 15 -20.73 -9.76 1.21
CA GLY A 15 -19.87 -10.91 1.52
C GLY A 15 -18.44 -10.82 1.01
N PHE A 16 -17.98 -9.65 0.57
CA PHE A 16 -16.61 -9.46 0.07
C PHE A 16 -15.57 -10.03 1.03
N SER A 17 -14.72 -10.88 0.48
CA SER A 17 -13.59 -11.49 1.22
C SER A 17 -12.29 -11.29 0.46
N ARG A 18 -11.27 -10.82 1.18
CA ARG A 18 -9.93 -10.65 0.61
C ARG A 18 -9.29 -12.02 0.33
N GLY A 19 -8.87 -12.23 -0.93
CA GLY A 19 -8.27 -13.48 -1.37
C GLY A 19 -9.28 -14.53 -1.89
N ASP A 20 -10.56 -14.20 -1.92
CA ASP A 20 -11.58 -15.00 -2.59
C ASP A 20 -11.63 -14.63 -4.08
N ASP A 21 -11.28 -15.58 -4.95
CA ASP A 21 -11.19 -15.38 -6.41
C ASP A 21 -12.53 -15.10 -7.07
N SER A 22 -13.65 -15.33 -6.37
CA SER A 22 -14.98 -14.96 -6.86
C SER A 22 -15.18 -13.45 -6.97
N PHE A 23 -14.41 -12.66 -6.21
CA PHE A 23 -14.47 -11.21 -6.28
C PHE A 23 -13.37 -10.63 -7.19
N SER A 24 -13.77 -10.14 -8.36
CA SER A 24 -12.85 -9.56 -9.36
C SER A 24 -12.05 -8.38 -8.85
N GLU A 25 -12.55 -7.66 -7.83
CA GLU A 25 -11.87 -6.57 -7.15
C GLU A 25 -10.55 -7.00 -6.50
N ASN A 26 -10.44 -8.27 -6.10
CA ASN A 26 -9.19 -8.81 -5.59
C ASN A 26 -8.05 -8.75 -6.62
N LYS A 27 -8.35 -8.82 -7.93
CA LYS A 27 -7.35 -8.65 -9.00
C LYS A 27 -6.77 -7.23 -9.01
N LEU A 28 -7.61 -6.20 -8.75
CA LEU A 28 -7.16 -4.81 -8.64
C LEU A 28 -6.25 -4.63 -7.42
N LEU A 29 -6.66 -5.17 -6.26
CA LEU A 29 -5.89 -5.12 -5.02
C LEU A 29 -4.54 -5.84 -5.18
N ASP A 30 -4.53 -7.05 -5.76
CA ASP A 30 -3.32 -7.83 -5.98
C ASP A 30 -2.33 -7.12 -6.90
N PHE A 31 -2.83 -6.58 -8.02
CA PHE A 31 -2.00 -5.80 -8.92
C PHE A 31 -1.40 -4.57 -8.19
N SER A 32 -2.23 -3.84 -7.46
CA SER A 32 -1.83 -2.63 -6.74
C SER A 32 -0.79 -2.93 -5.65
N TYR A 33 -0.93 -4.03 -4.93
CA TYR A 33 0.06 -4.47 -3.94
C TYR A 33 1.37 -4.94 -4.57
N ARG A 34 1.33 -5.54 -5.76
CA ARG A 34 2.56 -5.87 -6.51
C ARG A 34 3.31 -4.59 -6.92
N VAL A 35 2.58 -3.56 -7.37
CA VAL A 35 3.18 -2.25 -7.68
C VAL A 35 3.80 -1.62 -6.43
N LEU A 36 3.05 -1.60 -5.30
CA LEU A 36 3.57 -1.08 -4.03
C LEU A 36 4.83 -1.84 -3.59
N SER A 37 4.78 -3.18 -3.62
CA SER A 37 5.92 -4.03 -3.26
C SER A 37 7.15 -3.74 -4.12
N ALA A 38 6.97 -3.57 -5.43
CA ALA A 38 8.07 -3.23 -6.33
C ALA A 38 8.71 -1.87 -5.98
N ILE A 39 7.91 -0.86 -5.64
CA ILE A 39 8.41 0.45 -5.20
C ILE A 39 9.19 0.31 -3.90
N VAL A 40 8.65 -0.40 -2.90
CA VAL A 40 9.32 -0.62 -1.61
C VAL A 40 10.64 -1.38 -1.80
N MET A 41 10.63 -2.46 -2.60
CA MET A 41 11.83 -3.23 -2.93
C MET A 41 12.91 -2.37 -3.58
N GLN A 42 12.55 -1.54 -4.56
CA GLN A 42 13.48 -0.63 -5.21
C GLN A 42 14.15 0.32 -4.19
N LYS A 43 13.38 0.82 -3.22
CA LYS A 43 13.92 1.71 -2.18
C LYS A 43 14.81 0.97 -1.19
N LEU A 44 14.44 -0.25 -0.78
CA LEU A 44 15.28 -1.09 0.07
C LEU A 44 16.65 -1.32 -0.56
N PHE A 45 16.69 -1.74 -1.82
CA PHE A 45 17.95 -1.92 -2.56
C PHE A 45 18.74 -0.62 -2.68
N GLY A 46 18.07 0.51 -2.99
CA GLY A 46 18.72 1.81 -3.08
C GLY A 46 19.36 2.27 -1.76
N TYR A 47 18.83 1.84 -0.62
CA TYR A 47 19.39 2.12 0.70
C TYR A 47 20.35 1.04 1.22
N GLY A 48 20.62 -0.02 0.46
CA GLY A 48 21.50 -1.12 0.85
C GLY A 48 20.89 -1.99 1.97
N LEU A 49 19.56 -2.06 2.04
CA LEU A 49 18.85 -2.92 2.99
C LEU A 49 18.53 -4.26 2.33
N ASP A 50 18.84 -5.34 3.03
CA ASP A 50 18.53 -6.68 2.56
C ASP A 50 17.05 -7.01 2.84
N ALA A 51 16.27 -7.19 1.78
CA ALA A 51 14.86 -7.48 1.85
C ALA A 51 14.53 -8.88 2.41
N SER A 52 15.51 -9.77 2.52
CA SER A 52 15.34 -11.14 3.04
C SER A 52 15.22 -11.22 4.56
N TYR A 53 15.57 -10.15 5.29
CA TYR A 53 15.45 -10.08 6.75
C TYR A 53 14.16 -9.35 7.15
N GLY A 54 13.08 -10.12 7.33
CA GLY A 54 11.80 -9.57 7.83
C GLY A 54 11.82 -9.31 9.34
N ILE A 55 10.91 -8.45 9.79
CA ILE A 55 10.65 -8.15 11.20
C ILE A 55 9.55 -9.07 11.73
N ALA A 56 8.42 -9.14 11.01
CA ALA A 56 7.24 -9.94 11.35
C ALA A 56 7.09 -11.16 10.43
N HIS A 57 7.44 -11.02 9.14
CA HIS A 57 7.39 -12.12 8.17
C HIS A 57 8.70 -12.90 8.12
N SER A 58 8.60 -14.22 7.98
CA SER A 58 9.77 -15.10 7.83
C SER A 58 10.11 -15.34 6.36
N VAL A 59 11.39 -15.69 6.09
CA VAL A 59 11.87 -16.07 4.74
C VAL A 59 11.10 -17.27 4.17
N ARG A 60 10.62 -18.17 5.04
CA ARG A 60 9.82 -19.34 4.63
C ARG A 60 8.47 -18.98 4.02
N GLU A 61 7.90 -17.86 4.47
CA GLU A 61 6.59 -17.41 4.04
C GLU A 61 6.66 -16.47 2.82
N ARG A 62 7.75 -15.69 2.71
CA ARG A 62 7.91 -14.66 1.68
C ARG A 62 9.36 -14.58 1.19
N SER A 63 9.53 -14.34 -0.11
CA SER A 63 10.87 -14.14 -0.71
C SER A 63 11.53 -12.82 -0.31
N ALA A 64 10.75 -11.83 0.12
CA ALA A 64 11.22 -10.51 0.52
C ALA A 64 10.44 -10.01 1.76
N PRO A 65 10.58 -10.68 2.92
CA PRO A 65 9.76 -10.43 4.09
C PRO A 65 9.85 -8.97 4.59
N LEU A 66 11.01 -8.33 4.55
CA LEU A 66 11.15 -6.93 4.96
C LEU A 66 10.33 -5.96 4.09
N ALA A 67 10.24 -6.24 2.78
CA ALA A 67 9.41 -5.41 1.90
C ALA A 67 7.93 -5.50 2.30
N TYR A 68 7.46 -6.69 2.64
CA TYR A 68 6.09 -6.89 3.12
C TYR A 68 5.86 -6.19 4.45
N ASP A 69 6.79 -6.28 5.41
CA ASP A 69 6.68 -5.60 6.71
C ASP A 69 6.58 -4.08 6.53
N LEU A 70 7.41 -3.50 5.68
CA LEU A 70 7.44 -2.05 5.47
C LEU A 70 6.30 -1.52 4.59
N MET A 71 5.65 -2.38 3.79
CA MET A 71 4.49 -1.96 3.02
C MET A 71 3.17 -2.01 3.81
N GLU A 72 3.10 -2.75 4.94
CA GLU A 72 1.86 -2.87 5.71
C GLU A 72 1.25 -1.51 6.11
N PRO A 73 2.01 -0.53 6.62
CA PRO A 73 1.45 0.78 6.96
C PRO A 73 0.94 1.57 5.74
N LEU A 74 1.41 1.22 4.53
CA LEU A 74 1.11 1.91 3.28
C LEU A 74 -0.12 1.31 2.56
N ARG A 75 -0.47 0.06 2.85
CA ARG A 75 -1.59 -0.65 2.22
C ARG A 75 -2.90 0.11 2.27
N PRO A 76 -3.33 0.70 3.41
CA PRO A 76 -4.61 1.39 3.48
C PRO A 76 -4.78 2.53 2.46
N TYR A 77 -3.68 3.18 2.04
CA TYR A 77 -3.76 4.16 0.97
C TYR A 77 -4.00 3.53 -0.39
N ILE A 78 -3.38 2.40 -0.65
CA ILE A 78 -3.58 1.63 -1.90
C ILE A 78 -5.02 1.11 -1.96
N ASP A 79 -5.54 0.58 -0.84
CA ASP A 79 -6.93 0.13 -0.73
C ASP A 79 -7.89 1.28 -1.02
N TYR A 80 -7.61 2.47 -0.47
CA TYR A 80 -8.37 3.68 -0.77
C TYR A 80 -8.32 4.03 -2.28
N CYS A 81 -7.18 3.90 -2.95
CA CYS A 81 -7.09 4.13 -4.39
C CYS A 81 -7.97 3.15 -5.17
N VAL A 82 -7.93 1.86 -4.83
CA VAL A 82 -8.78 0.84 -5.45
C VAL A 82 -10.26 1.12 -5.19
N PHE A 83 -10.61 1.42 -3.94
CA PHE A 83 -11.97 1.82 -3.55
C PHE A 83 -12.47 2.98 -4.41
N ARG A 84 -11.71 4.06 -4.52
CA ARG A 84 -12.06 5.25 -5.30
C ARG A 84 -12.22 4.95 -6.79
N TRP A 85 -11.40 4.04 -7.33
CA TRP A 85 -11.54 3.60 -8.71
C TRP A 85 -12.88 2.92 -8.96
N ILE A 86 -13.23 1.95 -8.12
CA ILE A 86 -14.49 1.21 -8.22
C ILE A 86 -15.68 2.15 -8.08
N GLU A 87 -15.66 3.03 -7.08
CA GLU A 87 -16.72 4.01 -6.81
C GLU A 87 -16.92 4.98 -8.00
N GLN A 88 -15.85 5.56 -8.51
CA GLN A 88 -15.91 6.57 -9.58
C GLN A 88 -16.38 6.02 -10.92
N ASN A 89 -16.11 4.75 -11.19
CA ASN A 89 -16.48 4.12 -12.46
C ASN A 89 -17.79 3.34 -12.36
N ALA A 90 -18.42 3.30 -11.17
CA ALA A 90 -19.65 2.53 -10.91
C ALA A 90 -19.59 1.10 -11.51
N LEU A 91 -18.41 0.46 -11.38
CA LEU A 91 -18.14 -0.81 -12.04
C LEU A 91 -19.10 -1.90 -11.58
N LEU A 92 -19.72 -2.57 -12.53
CA LEU A 92 -20.42 -3.82 -12.29
C LEU A 92 -19.37 -4.91 -12.05
N GLU A 93 -19.79 -6.00 -11.43
CA GLU A 93 -18.90 -7.09 -11.01
C GLU A 93 -18.07 -7.67 -12.18
N ASP A 94 -18.71 -7.82 -13.35
CA ASP A 94 -18.08 -8.36 -14.56
C ASP A 94 -17.13 -7.38 -15.26
N ASP A 95 -17.23 -6.08 -14.96
CA ASP A 95 -16.41 -5.02 -15.60
C ASP A 95 -15.10 -4.76 -14.86
N VAL A 96 -14.89 -5.39 -13.70
CA VAL A 96 -13.69 -5.14 -12.87
C VAL A 96 -12.47 -5.84 -13.44
N CYS A 97 -11.58 -5.10 -14.05
CA CYS A 97 -10.34 -5.64 -14.61
C CYS A 97 -9.14 -4.70 -14.45
N VAL A 98 -7.94 -5.27 -14.54
CA VAL A 98 -6.67 -4.52 -14.51
C VAL A 98 -6.34 -4.01 -15.91
N ASP A 99 -7.10 -3.02 -16.36
CA ASP A 99 -6.93 -2.40 -17.66
C ASP A 99 -5.90 -1.25 -17.66
N ARG A 100 -5.75 -0.58 -18.81
CA ARG A 100 -4.83 0.56 -18.97
C ARG A 100 -5.29 1.78 -18.17
N GLN A 101 -6.59 1.99 -18.03
CA GLN A 101 -7.15 3.14 -17.34
C GLN A 101 -6.93 3.00 -15.83
N PHE A 102 -7.21 1.81 -15.27
CA PHE A 102 -6.91 1.50 -13.87
C PHE A 102 -5.41 1.67 -13.55
N LYS A 103 -4.53 1.13 -14.40
CA LYS A 103 -3.07 1.28 -14.23
C LYS A 103 -2.66 2.74 -14.17
N ARG A 104 -3.19 3.58 -15.06
CA ARG A 104 -2.92 5.02 -15.06
C ARG A 104 -3.45 5.68 -13.79
N PHE A 105 -4.69 5.40 -13.41
CA PHE A 105 -5.29 5.93 -12.18
C PHE A 105 -4.48 5.58 -10.94
N LEU A 106 -4.01 4.34 -10.83
CA LEU A 106 -3.16 3.89 -9.72
C LEU A 106 -1.83 4.66 -9.70
N MET A 107 -1.19 4.83 -10.87
CA MET A 107 0.06 5.60 -10.96
C MET A 107 -0.15 7.07 -10.60
N ASP A 108 -1.25 7.68 -11.02
CA ASP A 108 -1.64 9.03 -10.61
C ASP A 108 -1.85 9.12 -9.08
N GLY A 109 -2.40 8.07 -8.47
CA GLY A 109 -2.49 7.93 -7.01
C GLY A 109 -1.11 7.93 -6.33
N ILE A 110 -0.15 7.21 -6.89
CA ILE A 110 1.21 7.10 -6.34
C ILE A 110 1.97 8.44 -6.38
N ILE A 111 1.72 9.28 -7.36
CA ILE A 111 2.31 10.63 -7.46
C ILE A 111 1.43 11.71 -6.80
N ARG A 112 0.24 11.37 -6.33
CA ARG A 112 -0.64 12.30 -5.62
C ARG A 112 0.00 12.78 -4.33
N LYS A 113 -0.23 14.05 -4.00
CA LYS A 113 0.24 14.64 -2.74
C LYS A 113 -0.54 14.07 -1.56
N VAL A 114 0.20 13.65 -0.55
CA VAL A 114 -0.30 13.17 0.74
C VAL A 114 0.38 13.93 1.87
N PRO A 115 -0.31 14.17 3.00
CA PRO A 115 0.33 14.78 4.16
C PRO A 115 1.27 13.75 4.83
N TYR A 116 2.49 14.20 5.15
CA TYR A 116 3.47 13.40 5.89
C TYR A 116 4.43 14.32 6.65
N ILE A 117 4.55 14.11 7.97
CA ILE A 117 5.44 14.87 8.87
C ILE A 117 5.29 16.40 8.67
N GLY A 118 4.04 16.89 8.69
CA GLY A 118 3.73 18.32 8.58
C GLY A 118 3.94 18.94 7.20
N LYS A 119 4.18 18.12 6.15
CA LYS A 119 4.40 18.57 4.77
C LYS A 119 3.47 17.83 3.81
N GLN A 120 3.23 18.45 2.66
CA GLN A 120 2.57 17.81 1.52
C GLN A 120 3.63 17.30 0.55
N MET A 121 3.63 16.02 0.25
CA MET A 121 4.57 15.41 -0.71
C MET A 121 3.90 14.29 -1.50
N GLU A 122 4.47 13.90 -2.63
CA GLU A 122 3.99 12.76 -3.38
C GLU A 122 4.05 11.48 -2.53
N PHE A 123 3.06 10.60 -2.67
CA PHE A 123 3.02 9.35 -1.89
C PHE A 123 4.29 8.51 -2.08
N LYS A 124 4.82 8.43 -3.32
CA LYS A 124 6.11 7.75 -3.57
C LYS A 124 7.28 8.35 -2.78
N THR A 125 7.25 9.67 -2.52
CA THR A 125 8.25 10.36 -1.69
C THR A 125 8.02 10.04 -0.22
N ALA A 126 6.77 9.96 0.23
CA ALA A 126 6.45 9.54 1.59
C ALA A 126 6.89 8.09 1.86
N ILE A 127 6.77 7.19 0.87
CA ILE A 127 7.34 5.83 0.93
C ILE A 127 8.86 5.89 1.12
N ASP A 128 9.55 6.69 0.31
CA ASP A 128 11.01 6.84 0.37
C ASP A 128 11.47 7.35 1.74
N GLU A 129 10.83 8.40 2.25
CA GLU A 129 11.11 8.96 3.57
C GLU A 129 10.84 7.95 4.70
N SER A 130 9.76 7.18 4.61
CA SER A 130 9.46 6.11 5.57
C SER A 130 10.58 5.08 5.63
N ILE A 131 11.05 4.60 4.48
CA ILE A 131 12.12 3.60 4.39
C ILE A 131 13.46 4.21 4.84
N ARG A 132 13.72 5.48 4.51
CA ARG A 132 14.92 6.19 4.98
C ARG A 132 14.93 6.32 6.51
N SER A 133 13.78 6.62 7.13
CA SER A 133 13.63 6.67 8.58
C SER A 133 13.88 5.31 9.22
N PHE A 134 13.36 4.23 8.61
CA PHE A 134 13.62 2.86 9.04
C PHE A 134 15.12 2.54 9.00
N ARG A 135 15.80 2.82 7.88
CA ARG A 135 17.25 2.65 7.78
C ARG A 135 18.00 3.40 8.88
N SER A 136 17.57 4.62 9.20
CA SER A 136 18.18 5.42 10.27
C SER A 136 17.98 4.79 11.64
N ALA A 137 16.78 4.27 11.91
CA ALA A 137 16.45 3.54 13.13
C ALA A 137 17.33 2.30 13.31
N VAL A 138 17.47 1.49 12.27
CA VAL A 138 18.33 0.28 12.28
C VAL A 138 19.79 0.66 12.51
N LYS A 139 20.32 1.64 11.76
CA LYS A 139 21.73 2.06 11.87
C LYS A 139 22.09 2.58 13.26
N ARG A 140 21.15 3.33 13.88
CA ARG A 140 21.37 3.93 15.19
C ARG A 140 20.86 3.08 16.36
N LYS A 141 20.23 1.93 16.06
CA LYS A 141 19.58 1.04 17.05
C LYS A 141 18.56 1.79 17.90
N ASP A 142 17.83 2.71 17.30
CA ASP A 142 16.85 3.59 17.94
C ASP A 142 15.54 3.58 17.16
N ILE A 143 14.54 2.84 17.67
CA ILE A 143 13.24 2.67 17.02
C ILE A 143 12.44 3.98 16.96
N THR A 144 12.74 4.96 17.82
CA THR A 144 12.05 6.26 17.84
C THR A 144 12.29 7.07 16.56
N LEU A 145 13.31 6.72 15.80
CA LEU A 145 13.63 7.32 14.50
C LEU A 145 12.81 6.77 13.35
N TYR A 146 12.11 5.64 13.56
CA TYR A 146 11.24 5.08 12.54
C TYR A 146 9.90 5.81 12.48
N ASN A 147 9.65 6.46 11.37
CA ASN A 147 8.43 7.21 11.08
C ASN A 147 7.75 6.62 9.84
N PRO A 148 6.96 5.55 9.96
CA PRO A 148 6.18 5.06 8.82
C PRO A 148 5.11 6.07 8.43
N TRP A 149 4.86 6.21 7.12
CA TRP A 149 3.64 6.88 6.69
C TRP A 149 2.44 6.03 7.09
N THR A 150 1.43 6.63 7.72
CA THR A 150 0.18 5.98 8.08
C THR A 150 -0.98 6.94 7.86
N LEU A 151 -2.19 6.43 7.66
CA LEU A 151 -3.40 7.24 7.60
C LEU A 151 -3.62 8.10 8.87
N LYS A 152 -3.18 7.62 10.03
CA LYS A 152 -3.29 8.37 11.30
C LYS A 152 -2.36 9.58 11.35
N ASN A 153 -1.18 9.47 10.72
CA ASN A 153 -0.20 10.55 10.65
C ASN A 153 -0.50 11.52 9.50
N SER A 154 -1.35 11.11 8.58
CA SER A 154 -1.92 11.95 7.54
C SER A 154 -3.24 12.51 8.08
N LYS A 155 -3.25 13.75 8.56
CA LYS A 155 -4.52 14.46 8.78
C LYS A 155 -5.14 14.68 7.40
N TRP A 156 -5.97 13.76 6.98
CA TRP A 156 -6.86 13.98 5.86
C TRP A 156 -7.84 15.08 6.28
N VAL A 157 -7.56 16.29 5.88
CA VAL A 157 -8.56 17.33 5.85
C VAL A 157 -9.40 16.99 4.62
N GLY A 158 -10.65 16.61 4.87
CA GLY A 158 -11.65 16.23 3.87
C GLY A 158 -11.92 17.32 2.85
#